data_5eae3de6c1d9f9ec93bd503ddae40ddb
#
_entry.id   5eae3de6c1d9f9ec93bd503ddae40ddb
#
_cell.length_a   1.000
_cell.length_b   1.000
_cell.length_c   1.000
_cell.angle_alpha   90.00
_cell.angle_beta   90.00
_cell.angle_gamma   90.00
#
_symmetry.space_group_name_H-M   'P 1'
#
loop_
_entity.id
_entity.type
_entity.pdbx_description
1 polymer ?
#
loop_
_entity_poly.entity_id
_entity_poly.type
_entity_poly.pdbx_seq_one_letter_code
_entity_poly.pdbx_strand_id
1 'polypeptide(L)'
;NAFYRDKDYGTEARQIDGLLQRYGKNINTLINLGCGTGKHDLELAEMGYQCTGIDMSSLMIAIAENKAKEANVSIDFQTADIRSYIPQKQFDAVISLFHVMSYQNSNHDIIAAFRTARKALRHGGLFLFDVWYGPGVLSDKPAVRIKEIEDEENRLIRVARPVMHENENVVDVNYDVFV
;
A
#
# COMPACT_ATOMS: atom_id res chain seq x y z
N ASN A 1 2.55 -1.07 -13.80
CA ASN A 1 2.06 0.25 -13.49
C ASN A 1 3.01 1.31 -14.07
N ALA A 2 2.75 1.74 -15.31
CA ALA A 2 3.63 2.64 -16.06
C ALA A 2 3.90 3.96 -15.30
N PHE A 3 2.88 4.54 -14.66
CA PHE A 3 2.98 5.83 -13.99
C PHE A 3 3.85 5.87 -12.71
N TYR A 4 4.35 4.72 -12.24
CA TYR A 4 5.19 4.59 -11.06
C TYR A 4 6.49 3.80 -11.35
N ARG A 5 6.97 3.82 -12.61
CA ARG A 5 8.25 3.18 -12.99
C ARG A 5 9.43 3.81 -12.25
N ASP A 6 9.41 5.14 -12.13
CA ASP A 6 10.50 5.95 -11.55
C ASP A 6 10.43 6.05 -10.02
N LYS A 7 9.48 5.38 -9.37
CA LYS A 7 9.36 5.41 -7.92
C LYS A 7 10.44 4.55 -7.29
N ASP A 8 11.24 5.13 -6.40
CA ASP A 8 12.31 4.45 -5.67
C ASP A 8 11.73 3.66 -4.48
N TYR A 9 11.25 2.45 -4.77
CA TYR A 9 10.71 1.53 -3.77
C TYR A 9 11.78 1.05 -2.79
N GLY A 10 13.04 0.92 -3.24
CA GLY A 10 14.16 0.52 -2.40
C GLY A 10 14.45 1.56 -1.30
N THR A 11 14.40 2.86 -1.63
CA THR A 11 14.56 3.92 -0.61
C THR A 11 13.37 3.92 0.38
N GLU A 12 12.15 3.73 -0.09
CA GLU A 12 10.99 3.62 0.80
C GLU A 12 11.10 2.39 1.72
N ALA A 13 11.49 1.24 1.19
CA ALA A 13 11.68 0.02 1.97
C ALA A 13 12.77 0.18 3.05
N ARG A 14 13.89 0.87 2.75
CA ARG A 14 14.91 1.21 3.76
C ARG A 14 14.37 2.12 4.86
N GLN A 15 13.50 3.07 4.53
CA GLN A 15 12.84 3.92 5.54
C GLN A 15 11.90 3.10 6.42
N ILE A 16 11.13 2.19 5.83
CA ILE A 16 10.23 1.28 6.55
C ILE A 16 11.07 0.39 7.48
N ASP A 17 12.14 -0.22 6.98
CA ASP A 17 13.07 -1.02 7.80
C ASP A 17 13.58 -0.21 8.99
N GLY A 18 14.06 1.02 8.76
CA GLY A 18 14.52 1.90 9.83
C GLY A 18 13.45 2.18 10.90
N LEU A 19 12.19 2.34 10.51
CA LEU A 19 11.06 2.51 11.44
C LEU A 19 10.76 1.20 12.20
N LEU A 20 10.77 0.06 11.50
CA LEU A 20 10.56 -1.25 12.10
C LEU A 20 11.64 -1.58 13.15
N GLN A 21 12.91 -1.30 12.84
CA GLN A 21 14.03 -1.49 13.76
C GLN A 21 13.98 -0.54 14.96
N ARG A 22 13.55 0.71 14.74
CA ARG A 22 13.50 1.74 15.79
C ARG A 22 12.38 1.51 16.80
N TYR A 23 11.20 1.12 16.32
CA TYR A 23 9.98 1.05 17.12
C TYR A 23 9.51 -0.36 17.43
N GLY A 24 9.96 -1.35 16.67
CA GLY A 24 9.66 -2.76 16.86
C GLY A 24 10.70 -3.49 17.70
N LYS A 25 10.37 -4.72 18.07
CA LYS A 25 11.29 -5.63 18.76
C LYS A 25 11.31 -6.97 18.04
N ASN A 26 12.48 -7.34 17.50
CA ASN A 26 12.66 -8.64 16.82
C ASN A 26 11.60 -8.86 15.73
N ILE A 27 11.50 -7.92 14.80
CA ILE A 27 10.58 -8.00 13.67
C ILE A 27 11.21 -8.89 12.60
N ASN A 28 10.58 -10.01 12.30
CA ASN A 28 11.00 -10.94 11.23
C ASN A 28 9.85 -11.22 10.25
N THR A 29 8.61 -11.19 10.73
CA THR A 29 7.42 -11.50 9.93
C THR A 29 6.56 -10.27 9.73
N LEU A 30 6.17 -10.01 8.47
CA LEU A 30 5.35 -8.87 8.08
C LEU A 30 4.10 -9.33 7.34
N ILE A 31 2.99 -8.61 7.56
CA ILE A 31 1.86 -8.62 6.65
C ILE A 31 1.60 -7.23 6.11
N ASN A 32 1.46 -7.11 4.79
CA ASN A 32 1.15 -5.86 4.09
C ASN A 32 -0.33 -5.85 3.69
N LEU A 33 -1.09 -4.94 4.28
CA LEU A 33 -2.52 -4.74 4.01
C LEU A 33 -2.69 -3.74 2.86
N GLY A 34 -3.09 -4.24 1.69
CA GLY A 34 -3.17 -3.48 0.44
C GLY A 34 -1.83 -3.44 -0.28
N CYS A 35 -1.22 -4.61 -0.50
CA CYS A 35 0.13 -4.73 -1.06
C CYS A 35 0.25 -4.31 -2.54
N GLY A 36 -0.88 -4.17 -3.26
CA GLY A 36 -0.90 -3.88 -4.68
C GLY A 36 -0.08 -4.91 -5.48
N THR A 37 0.87 -4.44 -6.26
CA THR A 37 1.76 -5.30 -7.08
C THR A 37 3.00 -5.82 -6.33
N GLY A 38 3.00 -5.80 -5.00
CA GLY A 38 4.00 -6.42 -4.14
C GLY A 38 5.41 -5.80 -4.17
N LYS A 39 5.58 -4.57 -4.68
CA LYS A 39 6.93 -3.99 -4.83
C LYS A 39 7.63 -3.73 -3.50
N HIS A 40 6.91 -3.20 -2.50
CA HIS A 40 7.48 -3.05 -1.16
C HIS A 40 7.76 -4.40 -0.49
N ASP A 41 6.86 -5.37 -0.72
CA ASP A 41 7.01 -6.71 -0.15
C ASP A 41 8.27 -7.41 -0.69
N LEU A 42 8.58 -7.23 -1.99
CA LEU A 42 9.80 -7.74 -2.62
C LEU A 42 11.05 -7.12 -1.96
N GLU A 43 11.12 -5.80 -1.90
CA GLU A 43 12.27 -5.09 -1.31
C GLU A 43 12.48 -5.50 0.17
N LEU A 44 11.38 -5.59 0.94
CA LEU A 44 11.46 -6.01 2.34
C LEU A 44 11.86 -7.49 2.49
N ALA A 45 11.39 -8.36 1.60
CA ALA A 45 11.80 -9.76 1.61
C ALA A 45 13.28 -9.94 1.25
N GLU A 46 13.83 -9.14 0.33
CA GLU A 46 15.27 -9.08 0.04
C GLU A 46 16.09 -8.61 1.24
N MET A 47 15.52 -7.78 2.13
CA MET A 47 16.12 -7.39 3.40
C MET A 47 16.03 -8.47 4.50
N GLY A 48 15.40 -9.61 4.20
CA GLY A 48 15.32 -10.76 5.10
C GLY A 48 14.01 -10.91 5.87
N TYR A 49 13.00 -10.07 5.60
CA TYR A 49 11.68 -10.23 6.21
C TYR A 49 10.87 -11.36 5.55
N GLN A 50 10.12 -12.10 6.34
CA GLN A 50 9.12 -13.03 5.84
C GLN A 50 7.81 -12.27 5.60
N CYS A 51 7.51 -11.99 4.34
CA CYS A 51 6.38 -11.16 3.95
C CYS A 51 5.16 -11.99 3.58
N THR A 52 3.98 -11.49 3.95
CA THR A 52 2.68 -11.88 3.41
C THR A 52 2.03 -10.61 2.88
N GLY A 53 1.49 -10.63 1.66
CA GLY A 53 0.79 -9.49 1.07
C GLY A 53 -0.67 -9.81 0.81
N ILE A 54 -1.58 -8.90 1.16
CA ILE A 54 -2.99 -9.02 0.74
C ILE A 54 -3.43 -7.79 -0.03
N ASP A 55 -4.25 -8.01 -1.05
CA ASP A 55 -4.90 -6.94 -1.82
C ASP A 55 -6.27 -7.41 -2.30
N MET A 56 -7.23 -6.50 -2.41
CA MET A 56 -8.57 -6.85 -2.89
C MET A 56 -8.62 -7.13 -4.40
N SER A 57 -7.63 -6.70 -5.16
CA SER A 57 -7.53 -6.90 -6.60
C SER A 57 -6.76 -8.17 -6.92
N SER A 58 -7.46 -9.18 -7.42
CA SER A 58 -6.83 -10.42 -7.91
C SER A 58 -5.81 -10.19 -9.02
N LEU A 59 -6.02 -9.14 -9.85
CA LEU A 59 -5.05 -8.76 -10.88
C LEU A 59 -3.75 -8.23 -10.26
N MET A 60 -3.83 -7.43 -9.20
CA MET A 60 -2.64 -6.94 -8.50
C MET A 60 -1.87 -8.09 -7.84
N ILE A 61 -2.59 -9.03 -7.23
CA ILE A 61 -2.00 -10.24 -6.63
C ILE A 61 -1.30 -11.08 -7.69
N ALA A 62 -1.93 -11.35 -8.84
CA ALA A 62 -1.30 -12.12 -9.92
C ALA A 62 0.01 -11.44 -10.44
N ILE A 63 0.03 -10.11 -10.51
CA ILE A 63 1.24 -9.36 -10.87
C ILE A 63 2.31 -9.48 -9.77
N ALA A 64 1.91 -9.42 -8.48
CA ALA A 64 2.82 -9.55 -7.35
C ALA A 64 3.47 -10.94 -7.31
N GLU A 65 2.68 -12.00 -7.47
CA GLU A 65 3.16 -13.39 -7.54
C GLU A 65 4.16 -13.61 -8.69
N ASN A 66 3.86 -13.06 -9.89
CA ASN A 66 4.76 -13.17 -11.03
C ASN A 66 6.11 -12.48 -10.75
N LYS A 67 6.10 -11.28 -10.16
CA LYS A 67 7.33 -10.58 -9.79
C LYS A 67 8.15 -11.32 -8.74
N ALA A 68 7.48 -11.87 -7.71
CA ALA A 68 8.16 -12.65 -6.69
C ALA A 68 8.83 -13.89 -7.31
N LYS A 69 8.16 -14.54 -8.25
CA LYS A 69 8.70 -15.67 -8.99
C LYS A 69 9.89 -15.27 -9.87
N GLU A 70 9.80 -14.16 -10.58
CA GLU A 70 10.90 -13.62 -11.41
C GLU A 70 12.12 -13.26 -10.58
N ALA A 71 11.91 -12.67 -9.38
CA ALA A 71 12.95 -12.33 -8.42
C ALA A 71 13.46 -13.53 -7.62
N ASN A 72 12.85 -14.72 -7.77
CA ASN A 72 13.16 -15.93 -6.98
C ASN A 72 13.02 -15.68 -5.46
N VAL A 73 12.02 -14.90 -5.06
CA VAL A 73 11.71 -14.58 -3.66
C VAL A 73 10.38 -15.24 -3.27
N SER A 74 10.33 -15.84 -2.09
CA SER A 74 9.11 -16.50 -1.58
C SER A 74 8.29 -15.51 -0.72
N ILE A 75 7.12 -15.12 -1.23
CA ILE A 75 6.16 -14.27 -0.53
C ILE A 75 4.78 -14.90 -0.68
N ASP A 76 4.01 -14.92 0.41
CA ASP A 76 2.63 -15.41 0.40
C ASP A 76 1.69 -14.25 0.03
N PHE A 77 1.15 -14.26 -1.20
CA PHE A 77 0.19 -13.25 -1.66
C PHE A 77 -1.23 -13.82 -1.68
N GLN A 78 -2.22 -13.06 -1.21
CA GLN A 78 -3.60 -13.49 -1.11
C GLN A 78 -4.57 -12.39 -1.56
N THR A 79 -5.59 -12.77 -2.34
CA THR A 79 -6.69 -11.84 -2.67
C THR A 79 -7.63 -11.75 -1.48
N ALA A 80 -7.68 -10.58 -0.82
CA ALA A 80 -8.53 -10.34 0.34
C ALA A 80 -8.82 -8.85 0.57
N ASP A 81 -9.96 -8.57 1.19
CA ASP A 81 -10.32 -7.23 1.65
C ASP A 81 -9.78 -7.02 3.07
N ILE A 82 -9.02 -5.96 3.27
CA ILE A 82 -8.41 -5.62 4.56
C ILE A 82 -9.44 -5.39 5.68
N ARG A 83 -10.70 -5.09 5.33
CA ARG A 83 -11.80 -4.88 6.30
C ARG A 83 -12.35 -6.17 6.87
N SER A 84 -12.20 -7.28 6.17
CA SER A 84 -12.80 -8.58 6.51
C SER A 84 -11.82 -9.75 6.58
N TYR A 85 -10.55 -9.52 6.25
CA TYR A 85 -9.53 -10.57 6.27
C TYR A 85 -9.37 -11.18 7.67
N ILE A 86 -9.26 -12.51 7.69
CA ILE A 86 -9.02 -13.29 8.91
C ILE A 86 -7.62 -13.89 8.82
N PRO A 87 -6.64 -13.32 9.56
CA PRO A 87 -5.27 -13.83 9.55
C PRO A 87 -5.20 -15.27 10.08
N GLN A 88 -4.50 -16.15 9.38
CA GLN A 88 -4.27 -17.54 9.81
C GLN A 88 -3.14 -17.67 10.83
N LYS A 89 -2.30 -16.66 10.95
CA LYS A 89 -1.18 -16.56 11.89
C LYS A 89 -1.02 -15.12 12.36
N GLN A 90 -0.23 -14.94 13.42
CA GLN A 90 0.16 -13.61 13.88
C GLN A 90 1.52 -13.22 13.31
N PHE A 91 1.73 -11.92 13.14
CA PHE A 91 2.92 -11.31 12.58
C PHE A 91 3.58 -10.37 13.60
N ASP A 92 4.87 -10.15 13.44
CA ASP A 92 5.61 -9.19 14.26
C ASP A 92 5.22 -7.75 13.93
N ALA A 93 4.96 -7.48 12.64
CA ALA A 93 4.45 -6.19 12.20
C ALA A 93 3.37 -6.33 11.12
N VAL A 94 2.50 -5.34 11.10
CA VAL A 94 1.54 -5.06 10.03
C VAL A 94 1.99 -3.76 9.37
N ILE A 95 2.04 -3.73 8.05
CA ILE A 95 2.25 -2.51 7.28
C ILE A 95 1.06 -2.25 6.37
N SER A 96 0.78 -0.99 6.05
CA SER A 96 -0.23 -0.59 5.08
C SER A 96 0.23 0.71 4.44
N LEU A 97 0.72 0.64 3.23
CA LEU A 97 1.52 1.67 2.59
C LEU A 97 0.83 2.26 1.37
N PHE A 98 1.28 3.46 0.98
CA PHE A 98 0.77 4.17 -0.18
C PHE A 98 -0.71 4.55 -0.05
N HIS A 99 -1.06 5.06 1.12
CA HIS A 99 -2.36 5.64 1.47
C HIS A 99 -3.54 4.65 1.43
N VAL A 100 -3.29 3.35 1.56
CA VAL A 100 -4.37 2.34 1.58
C VAL A 100 -5.39 2.62 2.67
N MET A 101 -4.93 3.10 3.84
CA MET A 101 -5.82 3.48 4.94
C MET A 101 -6.70 4.69 4.59
N SER A 102 -6.29 5.57 3.67
CA SER A 102 -7.10 6.70 3.21
C SER A 102 -8.28 6.31 2.31
N TYR A 103 -8.30 5.08 1.78
CA TYR A 103 -9.47 4.57 1.05
C TYR A 103 -10.61 4.11 1.97
N GLN A 104 -10.38 4.07 3.28
CA GLN A 104 -11.40 3.69 4.27
C GLN A 104 -12.22 4.94 4.64
N ASN A 105 -13.20 5.30 3.79
CA ASN A 105 -13.93 6.57 3.87
C ASN A 105 -14.99 6.62 4.98
N SER A 106 -15.31 5.49 5.62
CA SER A 106 -16.27 5.44 6.71
C SER A 106 -15.60 5.04 8.04
N ASN A 107 -16.15 5.49 9.15
CA ASN A 107 -15.72 5.05 10.48
C ASN A 107 -15.85 3.52 10.65
N HIS A 108 -16.84 2.92 10.00
CA HIS A 108 -17.03 1.46 10.00
C HIS A 108 -15.84 0.77 9.33
N ASP A 109 -15.44 1.24 8.13
CA ASP A 109 -14.39 0.61 7.34
C ASP A 109 -13.01 0.80 7.99
N ILE A 110 -12.70 2.01 8.49
CA ILE A 110 -11.43 2.26 9.18
C ILE A 110 -11.31 1.40 10.44
N ILE A 111 -12.38 1.27 11.23
CA ILE A 111 -12.40 0.41 12.43
C ILE A 111 -12.24 -1.07 12.03
N ALA A 112 -12.88 -1.51 10.94
CA ALA A 112 -12.74 -2.87 10.44
C ALA A 112 -11.29 -3.17 10.02
N ALA A 113 -10.65 -2.28 9.27
CA ALA A 113 -9.25 -2.40 8.89
C ALA A 113 -8.31 -2.42 10.12
N PHE A 114 -8.51 -1.55 11.10
CA PHE A 114 -7.75 -1.59 12.36
C PHE A 114 -7.96 -2.89 13.14
N ARG A 115 -9.18 -3.44 13.15
CA ARG A 115 -9.45 -4.74 13.79
C ARG A 115 -8.71 -5.87 13.10
N THR A 116 -8.64 -5.86 11.77
CA THR A 116 -7.85 -6.82 11.00
C THR A 116 -6.36 -6.69 11.35
N ALA A 117 -5.81 -5.48 11.32
CA ALA A 117 -4.43 -5.24 11.71
C ALA A 117 -4.16 -5.72 13.15
N ARG A 118 -5.06 -5.43 14.09
CA ARG A 118 -4.94 -5.88 15.49
C ARG A 118 -4.96 -7.39 15.64
N LYS A 119 -5.80 -8.09 14.87
CA LYS A 119 -5.87 -9.56 14.89
C LYS A 119 -4.63 -10.20 14.25
N ALA A 120 -4.05 -9.56 13.23
CA ALA A 120 -2.83 -10.01 12.57
C ALA A 120 -1.59 -9.82 13.44
N LEU A 121 -1.58 -8.87 14.36
CA LEU A 121 -0.44 -8.58 15.22
C LEU A 121 -0.34 -9.51 16.43
N ARG A 122 0.88 -10.03 16.68
CA ARG A 122 1.20 -10.59 18.00
C ARG A 122 1.15 -9.53 19.10
N HIS A 123 1.15 -9.95 20.33
CA HIS A 123 1.24 -9.01 21.46
C HIS A 123 2.55 -8.22 21.41
N GLY A 124 2.46 -6.89 21.46
CA GLY A 124 3.61 -6.00 21.34
C GLY A 124 4.13 -5.82 19.91
N GLY A 125 3.40 -6.32 18.90
CA GLY A 125 3.69 -6.07 17.50
C GLY A 125 3.43 -4.63 17.06
N LEU A 126 4.00 -4.22 15.93
CA LEU A 126 3.95 -2.86 15.41
C LEU A 126 2.99 -2.76 14.20
N PHE A 127 2.13 -1.74 14.18
CA PHE A 127 1.38 -1.36 12.99
C PHE A 127 1.92 -0.06 12.42
N LEU A 128 2.45 -0.11 11.20
CA LEU A 128 2.97 1.03 10.45
C LEU A 128 2.08 1.30 9.24
N PHE A 129 1.56 2.51 9.11
CA PHE A 129 0.75 2.91 7.95
C PHE A 129 0.95 4.38 7.62
N ASP A 130 0.64 4.75 6.40
CA ASP A 130 0.59 6.13 5.94
C ASP A 130 -0.82 6.54 5.53
N VAL A 131 -1.10 7.83 5.64
CA VAL A 131 -2.38 8.44 5.28
C VAL A 131 -2.17 9.83 4.69
N TRP A 132 -3.11 10.30 3.95
CA TRP A 132 -3.16 11.71 3.61
C TRP A 132 -3.39 12.54 4.87
N TYR A 133 -2.58 13.57 5.03
CA TYR A 133 -2.73 14.51 6.13
C TYR A 133 -3.89 15.47 5.87
N GLY A 134 -5.07 15.18 6.40
CA GLY A 134 -6.31 15.90 6.14
C GLY A 134 -6.21 17.43 6.27
N PRO A 135 -5.64 17.99 7.37
CA PRO A 135 -5.44 19.42 7.48
C PRO A 135 -4.58 20.02 6.36
N GLY A 136 -3.57 19.31 5.89
CA GLY A 136 -2.76 19.71 4.74
C GLY A 136 -3.56 19.73 3.44
N VAL A 137 -4.39 18.69 3.23
CA VAL A 137 -5.28 18.61 2.05
C VAL A 137 -6.31 19.73 2.03
N LEU A 138 -6.83 20.15 3.18
CA LEU A 138 -7.77 21.28 3.27
C LEU A 138 -7.09 22.63 3.05
N SER A 139 -5.83 22.78 3.45
CA SER A 139 -5.05 24.00 3.29
C SER A 139 -4.48 24.17 1.88
N ASP A 140 -4.02 23.07 1.29
CA ASP A 140 -3.49 23.00 -0.08
C ASP A 140 -4.32 21.98 -0.87
N LYS A 141 -5.44 22.45 -1.40
CA LYS A 141 -6.42 21.60 -2.06
C LYS A 141 -5.83 20.95 -3.30
N PRO A 142 -6.09 19.63 -3.51
CA PRO A 142 -5.66 18.95 -4.71
C PRO A 142 -6.15 19.64 -5.98
N ALA A 143 -5.23 19.92 -6.89
CA ALA A 143 -5.52 20.51 -8.19
C ALA A 143 -5.48 19.46 -9.30
N VAL A 144 -6.04 19.80 -10.46
CA VAL A 144 -5.91 18.97 -11.67
C VAL A 144 -4.44 18.79 -12.00
N ARG A 145 -4.02 17.53 -12.18
CA ARG A 145 -2.63 17.18 -12.52
C ARG A 145 -2.61 16.33 -13.78
N ILE A 146 -1.69 16.67 -14.66
CA ILE A 146 -1.41 15.88 -15.86
C ILE A 146 -0.04 15.22 -15.66
N LYS A 147 0.02 13.91 -15.83
CA LYS A 147 1.27 13.16 -15.88
C LYS A 147 1.38 12.49 -17.24
N GLU A 148 2.45 12.79 -17.93
CA GLU A 148 2.80 12.20 -19.21
C GLU A 148 3.99 11.27 -19.03
N ILE A 149 3.93 10.12 -19.71
CA ILE A 149 5.02 9.15 -19.80
C ILE A 149 5.12 8.75 -21.24
N GLU A 150 6.30 8.81 -21.77
CA GLU A 150 6.63 8.38 -23.13
C GLU A 150 7.65 7.24 -23.05
N ASP A 151 7.42 6.19 -23.78
CA ASP A 151 8.39 5.14 -24.05
C ASP A 151 8.48 4.94 -25.58
N GLU A 152 9.34 4.03 -26.04
CA GLU A 152 9.63 3.85 -27.48
C GLU A 152 8.40 3.48 -28.33
N GLU A 153 7.35 2.96 -27.71
CA GLU A 153 6.17 2.45 -28.44
C GLU A 153 4.88 3.21 -28.08
N ASN A 154 4.81 3.86 -26.89
CA ASN A 154 3.56 4.42 -26.39
C ASN A 154 3.76 5.76 -25.69
N ARG A 155 2.77 6.63 -25.83
CA ARG A 155 2.62 7.85 -25.05
C ARG A 155 1.39 7.72 -24.17
N LEU A 156 1.61 7.72 -22.86
CA LEU A 156 0.57 7.59 -21.85
C LEU A 156 0.36 8.94 -21.18
N ILE A 157 -0.86 9.44 -21.23
CA ILE A 157 -1.24 10.67 -20.54
C ILE A 157 -2.30 10.33 -19.49
N ARG A 158 -2.05 10.70 -18.23
CA ARG A 158 -3.03 10.60 -17.15
C ARG A 158 -3.42 11.99 -16.68
N VAL A 159 -4.69 12.30 -16.74
CA VAL A 159 -5.29 13.50 -16.16
C VAL A 159 -5.99 13.10 -14.87
N ALA A 160 -5.55 13.65 -13.75
CA ALA A 160 -6.17 13.48 -12.45
C ALA A 160 -7.04 14.70 -12.13
N ARG A 161 -8.35 14.50 -11.93
CA ARG A 161 -9.31 15.56 -11.59
C ARG A 161 -9.87 15.28 -10.20
N PRO A 162 -9.38 15.98 -9.17
CA PRO A 162 -9.90 15.85 -7.81
C PRO A 162 -11.24 16.60 -7.66
N VAL A 163 -12.15 16.01 -6.90
CA VAL A 163 -13.40 16.62 -6.42
C VAL A 163 -13.38 16.55 -4.90
N MET A 164 -13.45 17.71 -4.25
CA MET A 164 -13.44 17.82 -2.79
C MET A 164 -14.86 17.75 -2.22
N HIS A 165 -15.05 16.89 -1.23
CA HIS A 165 -16.23 16.80 -0.39
C HIS A 165 -15.85 17.20 1.04
N GLU A 166 -15.70 18.52 1.26
CA GLU A 166 -15.11 19.08 2.49
C GLU A 166 -15.86 18.66 3.76
N ASN A 167 -17.20 18.61 3.71
CA ASN A 167 -18.04 18.22 4.86
C ASN A 167 -17.89 16.73 5.22
N GLU A 168 -17.44 15.93 4.29
CA GLU A 168 -17.27 14.48 4.43
C GLU A 168 -15.80 14.10 4.67
N ASN A 169 -14.87 15.05 4.55
CA ASN A 169 -13.42 14.84 4.53
C ASN A 169 -12.97 13.81 3.48
N VAL A 170 -13.61 13.85 2.30
CA VAL A 170 -13.35 12.94 1.19
C VAL A 170 -12.86 13.71 -0.03
N VAL A 171 -11.94 13.11 -0.76
CA VAL A 171 -11.49 13.57 -2.08
C VAL A 171 -11.67 12.43 -3.07
N ASP A 172 -12.54 12.63 -4.06
CA ASP A 172 -12.62 11.75 -5.22
C ASP A 172 -11.59 12.19 -6.25
N VAL A 173 -10.73 11.28 -6.68
CA VAL A 173 -9.77 11.56 -7.75
C VAL A 173 -10.15 10.78 -9.00
N ASN A 174 -10.73 11.48 -9.96
CA ASN A 174 -11.11 10.90 -11.25
C ASN A 174 -9.90 10.90 -12.19
N TYR A 175 -9.63 9.75 -12.81
CA TYR A 175 -8.53 9.59 -13.76
C TYR A 175 -9.04 9.35 -15.16
N ASP A 176 -8.57 10.18 -16.12
CA ASP A 176 -8.63 9.84 -17.55
C ASP A 176 -7.24 9.40 -17.99
N VAL A 177 -7.18 8.28 -18.68
CA VAL A 177 -5.94 7.72 -19.21
C VAL A 177 -6.07 7.62 -20.74
N PHE A 178 -5.14 8.23 -21.44
CA PHE A 178 -5.01 8.18 -22.88
C PHE A 178 -3.74 7.40 -23.23
N VAL A 179 -3.86 6.53 -24.23
CA VAL A 179 -2.78 5.65 -24.73
C VAL A 179 -2.58 5.91 -26.20
#